data_b24cb482d53630c9939f8781d45df2f8
#
_entry.id   b24cb482d53630c9939f8781d45df2f8
#
_cell.length_a   1.000
_cell.length_b   1.000
_cell.length_c   1.000
_cell.angle_alpha   90.00
_cell.angle_beta   90.00
_cell.angle_gamma   90.00
#
_symmetry.space_group_name_H-M   'P 1'
#
loop_
_entity.id
_entity.type
_entity.pdbx_description
1 polymer ?
#
loop_
_entity_poly.entity_id
_entity_poly.type
_entity_poly.pdbx_seq_one_letter_code
_entity_poly.pdbx_strand_id
1 'polypeptide(L)'
;MVGRSATLNIERRQTPGAGLRDAWGRWAWALIAVVAVGAFVRLWGLGRQSLWVDEIITLKAAGVGGAFTWSDFVGNIQGPLHAFIVHWVSRLSTDEVALRAVSAVAGILTIPTVAELGRRMFDRRTGFVTALLLAVSPYSVW
;
A
#
# COMPACT_ATOMS: atom_id res chain seq x y z
N MET A 1 -21.09 24.38 66.63
CA MET A 1 -20.69 23.08 66.01
C MET A 1 -21.05 23.13 64.55
N VAL A 2 -20.06 23.32 63.69
CA VAL A 2 -20.24 23.42 62.24
C VAL A 2 -19.50 22.25 61.63
N GLY A 3 -20.24 21.22 61.19
CA GLY A 3 -19.72 20.08 60.48
C GLY A 3 -19.41 20.46 59.02
N ARG A 4 -18.15 20.60 58.66
CA ARG A 4 -17.71 20.68 57.26
C ARG A 4 -17.75 19.30 56.67
N SER A 5 -18.78 19.01 55.89
CA SER A 5 -18.77 17.87 54.96
C SER A 5 -17.77 18.15 53.88
N ALA A 6 -16.58 17.54 53.99
CA ALA A 6 -15.60 17.48 52.92
C ALA A 6 -16.15 16.53 51.85
N THR A 7 -16.80 17.07 50.84
CA THR A 7 -17.08 16.35 49.60
C THR A 7 -15.76 16.01 48.95
N LEU A 8 -15.33 14.76 49.09
CA LEU A 8 -14.20 14.20 48.33
C LEU A 8 -14.60 14.24 46.86
N ASN A 9 -14.11 15.27 46.18
CA ASN A 9 -14.13 15.35 44.73
C ASN A 9 -13.14 14.33 44.22
N ILE A 10 -13.61 13.10 43.99
CA ILE A 10 -12.85 12.07 43.31
C ILE A 10 -12.79 12.54 41.86
N GLU A 11 -11.82 13.42 41.56
CA GLU A 11 -11.40 13.69 40.20
C GLU A 11 -11.12 12.34 39.54
N ARG A 12 -12.01 11.97 38.62
CA ARG A 12 -11.73 10.83 37.72
C ARG A 12 -10.37 11.09 37.11
N ARG A 13 -9.35 10.44 37.63
CA ARG A 13 -8.07 10.31 36.95
C ARG A 13 -8.39 9.65 35.62
N GLN A 14 -8.61 10.48 34.61
CA GLN A 14 -8.58 9.98 33.23
C GLN A 14 -7.18 9.37 33.06
N THR A 15 -7.13 8.06 32.94
CA THR A 15 -5.88 7.36 32.68
C THR A 15 -5.27 7.95 31.41
N PRO A 16 -4.05 8.54 31.45
CA PRO A 16 -3.48 9.27 30.30
C PRO A 16 -3.31 8.40 29.05
N GLY A 17 -3.45 7.08 29.19
CA GLY A 17 -3.33 6.12 28.09
C GLY A 17 -4.59 5.86 27.27
N ALA A 18 -5.80 6.13 27.79
CA ALA A 18 -7.04 5.79 27.08
C ALA A 18 -7.20 6.64 25.81
N GLY A 19 -7.04 7.94 25.89
CA GLY A 19 -7.17 8.84 24.74
C GLY A 19 -6.11 8.62 23.65
N LEU A 20 -4.90 8.19 24.04
CA LEU A 20 -3.86 7.84 23.07
C LEU A 20 -4.21 6.54 22.32
N ARG A 21 -4.70 5.53 23.02
CA ARG A 21 -5.11 4.24 22.40
C ARG A 21 -6.26 4.44 21.43
N ASP A 22 -7.25 5.27 21.77
CA ASP A 22 -8.38 5.58 20.90
C ASP A 22 -7.95 6.40 19.66
N ALA A 23 -7.01 7.32 19.82
CA ALA A 23 -6.45 8.09 18.72
C ALA A 23 -5.62 7.21 17.76
N TRP A 24 -4.88 6.22 18.28
CA TRP A 24 -4.18 5.24 17.48
C TRP A 24 -5.14 4.30 16.74
N GLY A 25 -6.19 3.85 17.41
CA GLY A 25 -7.23 3.01 16.81
C GLY A 25 -7.89 3.69 15.63
N ARG A 26 -8.36 4.92 15.80
CA ARG A 26 -9.02 5.69 14.71
C ARG A 26 -8.10 5.93 13.51
N TRP A 27 -6.82 6.23 13.73
CA TRP A 27 -5.87 6.41 12.65
C TRP A 27 -5.64 5.09 11.89
N ALA A 28 -5.50 3.98 12.60
CA ALA A 28 -5.32 2.67 11.99
C ALA A 28 -6.55 2.27 11.12
N TRP A 29 -7.76 2.46 11.63
CA TRP A 29 -8.97 2.18 10.85
C TRP A 29 -9.11 3.07 9.62
N ALA A 30 -8.78 4.37 9.73
CA ALA A 30 -8.76 5.29 8.61
C ALA A 30 -7.73 4.86 7.54
N LEU A 31 -6.53 4.42 7.96
CA LEU A 31 -5.52 3.91 7.05
C LEU A 31 -5.96 2.61 6.37
N ILE A 32 -6.58 1.69 7.11
CA ILE A 32 -7.13 0.45 6.54
C ILE A 32 -8.19 0.79 5.48
N ALA A 33 -9.07 1.74 5.73
CA ALA A 33 -10.06 2.19 4.75
C ALA A 33 -9.39 2.75 3.48
N VAL A 34 -8.34 3.58 3.61
CA VAL A 34 -7.58 4.11 2.47
C VAL A 34 -6.90 2.99 1.68
N VAL A 35 -6.29 2.02 2.37
CA VAL A 35 -5.67 0.85 1.73
C VAL A 35 -6.72 0.02 1.01
N ALA A 36 -7.89 -0.20 1.61
CA ALA A 36 -8.99 -0.96 0.99
C ALA A 36 -9.51 -0.27 -0.29
N VAL A 37 -9.69 1.05 -0.26
CA VAL A 37 -10.06 1.84 -1.44
C VAL A 37 -8.97 1.73 -2.51
N GLY A 38 -7.71 1.92 -2.14
CA GLY A 38 -6.59 1.80 -3.06
C GLY A 38 -6.44 0.41 -3.67
N ALA A 39 -6.70 -0.64 -2.90
CA ALA A 39 -6.73 -2.02 -3.37
C ALA A 39 -7.91 -2.25 -4.33
N PHE A 40 -9.10 -1.80 -3.97
CA PHE A 40 -10.29 -1.91 -4.81
C PHE A 40 -10.08 -1.26 -6.17
N VAL A 41 -9.59 -0.01 -6.21
CA VAL A 41 -9.36 0.71 -7.46
C VAL A 41 -8.33 -0.02 -8.35
N ARG A 42 -7.25 -0.55 -7.77
CA ARG A 42 -6.19 -1.28 -8.51
C ARG A 42 -6.66 -2.63 -9.02
N LEU A 43 -7.46 -3.35 -8.25
CA LEU A 43 -7.91 -4.69 -8.62
C LEU A 43 -9.11 -4.68 -9.57
N TRP A 44 -9.95 -3.64 -9.51
CA TRP A 44 -11.16 -3.51 -10.33
C TRP A 44 -10.89 -3.47 -11.84
N GLY A 45 -9.76 -2.89 -12.25
CA GLY A 45 -9.40 -2.73 -13.67
C GLY A 45 -8.43 -3.76 -14.22
N LEU A 46 -7.93 -4.69 -13.40
CA LEU A 46 -6.76 -5.52 -13.70
C LEU A 46 -6.88 -6.35 -14.99
N GLY A 47 -8.09 -6.79 -15.36
CA GLY A 47 -8.34 -7.65 -16.53
C GLY A 47 -9.02 -6.92 -17.71
N ARG A 48 -9.20 -5.59 -17.66
CA ARG A 48 -9.99 -4.89 -18.66
C ARG A 48 -9.19 -4.26 -19.80
N GLN A 49 -7.89 -4.13 -19.66
CA GLN A 49 -7.00 -3.49 -20.67
C GLN A 49 -6.07 -4.52 -21.30
N SER A 50 -5.80 -4.33 -22.60
CA SER A 50 -4.76 -5.10 -23.30
C SER A 50 -3.36 -4.74 -22.74
N LEU A 51 -2.41 -5.65 -22.92
CA LEU A 51 -1.01 -5.45 -22.50
C LEU A 51 -0.42 -4.20 -23.18
N TRP A 52 0.21 -3.34 -22.40
CA TRP A 52 0.98 -2.22 -22.90
C TRP A 52 2.36 -2.69 -23.38
N VAL A 53 2.99 -1.88 -24.24
CA VAL A 53 4.33 -2.18 -24.77
C VAL A 53 5.34 -2.45 -23.66
N ASP A 54 5.30 -1.67 -22.58
CA ASP A 54 6.20 -1.84 -21.42
C ASP A 54 5.99 -3.17 -20.69
N GLU A 55 4.76 -3.64 -20.60
CA GLU A 55 4.43 -4.95 -20.02
C GLU A 55 4.98 -6.08 -20.91
N ILE A 56 4.84 -5.93 -22.24
CA ILE A 56 5.37 -6.90 -23.21
C ILE A 56 6.91 -6.98 -23.11
N ILE A 57 7.59 -5.84 -22.96
CA ILE A 57 9.04 -5.79 -22.78
C ILE A 57 9.45 -6.52 -21.49
N THR A 58 8.72 -6.27 -20.38
CA THR A 58 8.99 -6.94 -19.11
C THR A 58 8.76 -8.44 -19.19
N LEU A 59 7.69 -8.88 -19.87
CA LEU A 59 7.40 -10.31 -20.08
C LEU A 59 8.50 -11.00 -20.89
N LYS A 60 8.99 -10.35 -21.93
CA LYS A 60 10.15 -10.86 -22.70
C LYS A 60 11.40 -10.96 -21.84
N ALA A 61 11.71 -9.92 -21.07
CA ALA A 61 12.85 -9.91 -20.14
C ALA A 61 12.72 -10.99 -19.04
N ALA A 62 11.50 -11.30 -18.61
CA ALA A 62 11.20 -12.39 -17.69
C ALA A 62 11.23 -13.78 -18.33
N GLY A 63 11.42 -13.89 -19.67
CA GLY A 63 11.44 -15.14 -20.41
C GLY A 63 10.05 -15.77 -20.63
N VAL A 64 8.99 -15.00 -20.52
CA VAL A 64 7.61 -15.46 -20.75
C VAL A 64 7.37 -15.61 -22.26
N GLY A 65 7.08 -16.83 -22.70
CA GLY A 65 6.86 -17.14 -24.12
C GLY A 65 8.13 -17.30 -24.94
N GLY A 66 9.34 -17.32 -24.34
CA GLY A 66 10.62 -17.48 -25.00
C GLY A 66 11.73 -17.96 -24.07
N ALA A 67 12.98 -17.99 -24.59
CA ALA A 67 14.13 -18.30 -23.78
C ALA A 67 14.49 -17.11 -22.87
N PHE A 68 14.70 -17.38 -21.59
CA PHE A 68 15.26 -16.40 -20.66
C PHE A 68 16.69 -16.05 -21.07
N THR A 69 16.94 -14.78 -21.36
CA THR A 69 18.27 -14.29 -21.71
C THR A 69 18.75 -13.34 -20.63
N TRP A 70 19.95 -13.58 -20.12
CA TRP A 70 20.52 -12.76 -19.04
C TRP A 70 20.70 -11.29 -19.44
N SER A 71 21.03 -11.06 -20.71
CA SER A 71 21.15 -9.70 -21.28
C SER A 71 19.83 -8.94 -21.27
N ASP A 72 18.70 -9.60 -21.58
CA ASP A 72 17.37 -8.99 -21.57
C ASP A 72 16.92 -8.69 -20.15
N PHE A 73 17.27 -9.56 -19.20
CA PHE A 73 17.00 -9.39 -17.79
C PHE A 73 17.73 -8.17 -17.19
N VAL A 74 19.04 -8.05 -17.43
CA VAL A 74 19.86 -6.95 -16.88
C VAL A 74 19.60 -5.65 -17.63
N GLY A 75 19.33 -5.70 -18.94
CA GLY A 75 19.02 -4.54 -19.78
C GLY A 75 17.58 -4.00 -19.65
N ASN A 76 16.74 -4.63 -18.80
CA ASN A 76 15.36 -4.19 -18.63
C ASN A 76 15.28 -2.81 -17.98
N ILE A 77 14.64 -1.86 -18.66
CA ILE A 77 14.45 -0.46 -18.22
C ILE A 77 13.67 -0.36 -16.90
N GLN A 78 12.76 -1.31 -16.64
CA GLN A 78 11.95 -1.35 -15.41
C GLN A 78 12.66 -1.94 -14.20
N GLY A 79 13.89 -2.39 -14.40
CA GLY A 79 14.75 -2.94 -13.35
C GLY A 79 14.65 -4.46 -13.17
N PRO A 80 15.76 -5.11 -12.80
CA PRO A 80 15.88 -6.56 -12.75
C PRO A 80 14.99 -7.20 -11.68
N LEU A 81 14.71 -6.52 -10.58
CA LEU A 81 13.87 -7.06 -9.51
C LEU A 81 12.43 -7.35 -9.97
N HIS A 82 11.84 -6.43 -10.74
CA HIS A 82 10.49 -6.60 -11.26
C HIS A 82 10.44 -7.78 -12.25
N ALA A 83 11.37 -7.84 -13.20
CA ALA A 83 11.47 -8.95 -14.15
C ALA A 83 11.69 -10.29 -13.44
N PHE A 84 12.49 -10.33 -12.36
CA PHE A 84 12.70 -11.52 -11.55
C PHE A 84 11.41 -12.01 -10.89
N ILE A 85 10.64 -11.13 -10.28
CA ILE A 85 9.36 -11.47 -9.64
C ILE A 85 8.36 -11.97 -10.71
N VAL A 86 8.25 -11.27 -11.85
CA VAL A 86 7.40 -11.68 -12.97
C VAL A 86 7.79 -13.04 -13.50
N HIS A 87 9.09 -13.33 -13.63
CA HIS A 87 9.59 -14.63 -14.03
C HIS A 87 9.08 -15.76 -13.12
N TRP A 88 9.15 -15.58 -11.80
CA TRP A 88 8.65 -16.58 -10.85
C TRP A 88 7.13 -16.71 -10.88
N VAL A 89 6.41 -15.60 -10.98
CA VAL A 89 4.94 -15.62 -11.07
C VAL A 89 4.47 -16.28 -12.36
N SER A 90 5.16 -16.07 -13.49
CA SER A 90 4.84 -16.70 -14.77
C SER A 90 4.99 -18.22 -14.77
N ARG A 91 5.79 -18.76 -13.84
CA ARG A 91 5.87 -20.22 -13.61
C ARG A 91 4.62 -20.81 -12.98
N LEU A 92 3.84 -19.99 -12.26
CA LEU A 92 2.59 -20.39 -11.60
C LEU A 92 1.37 -20.14 -12.50
N SER A 93 1.36 -19.02 -13.20
CA SER A 93 0.30 -18.63 -14.14
C SER A 93 0.84 -17.67 -15.18
N THR A 94 0.43 -17.86 -16.44
CA THR A 94 0.73 -16.96 -17.56
C THR A 94 -0.43 -16.00 -17.85
N ASP A 95 -1.46 -16.00 -17.01
CA ASP A 95 -2.59 -15.09 -17.16
C ASP A 95 -2.15 -13.63 -16.98
N GLU A 96 -2.64 -12.74 -17.83
CA GLU A 96 -2.37 -11.30 -17.76
C GLU A 96 -2.70 -10.72 -16.39
N VAL A 97 -3.76 -11.21 -15.75
CA VAL A 97 -4.18 -10.80 -14.41
C VAL A 97 -3.14 -11.16 -13.36
N ALA A 98 -2.55 -12.37 -13.42
CA ALA A 98 -1.55 -12.82 -12.47
C ALA A 98 -0.26 -11.98 -12.58
N LEU A 99 0.14 -11.63 -13.81
CA LEU A 99 1.33 -10.83 -14.07
C LEU A 99 1.17 -9.39 -13.58
N ARG A 100 -0.01 -8.79 -13.81
CA ARG A 100 -0.34 -7.45 -13.30
C ARG A 100 -0.56 -7.41 -11.80
N ALA A 101 -0.98 -8.52 -11.20
CA ALA A 101 -1.17 -8.61 -9.76
C ALA A 101 0.12 -8.28 -8.98
N VAL A 102 1.30 -8.57 -9.55
CA VAL A 102 2.60 -8.21 -8.95
C VAL A 102 2.68 -6.69 -8.72
N SER A 103 2.44 -5.91 -9.77
CA SER A 103 2.48 -4.44 -9.71
C SER A 103 1.36 -3.89 -8.82
N ALA A 104 0.16 -4.47 -8.91
CA ALA A 104 -0.98 -4.07 -8.07
C ALA A 104 -0.68 -4.29 -6.59
N VAL A 105 -0.13 -5.44 -6.20
CA VAL A 105 0.25 -5.75 -4.82
C VAL A 105 1.35 -4.80 -4.33
N ALA A 106 2.39 -4.57 -5.14
CA ALA A 106 3.45 -3.61 -4.81
C ALA A 106 2.87 -2.21 -4.58
N GLY A 107 1.97 -1.74 -5.46
CA GLY A 107 1.28 -0.47 -5.32
C GLY A 107 0.39 -0.38 -4.08
N ILE A 108 -0.30 -1.46 -3.70
CA ILE A 108 -1.11 -1.53 -2.47
C ILE A 108 -0.21 -1.44 -1.23
N LEU A 109 0.91 -2.16 -1.20
CA LEU A 109 1.87 -2.14 -0.09
C LEU A 109 2.58 -0.79 0.07
N THR A 110 2.72 -0.04 -1.01
CA THR A 110 3.32 1.29 -0.98
C THR A 110 2.45 2.29 -0.19
N ILE A 111 1.11 2.14 -0.19
CA ILE A 111 0.19 3.05 0.52
C ILE A 111 0.50 3.13 2.03
N PRO A 112 0.50 2.02 2.79
CA PRO A 112 0.81 2.07 4.22
C PRO A 112 2.27 2.44 4.48
N THR A 113 3.20 2.08 3.59
CA THR A 113 4.61 2.45 3.72
C THR A 113 4.80 3.96 3.65
N VAL A 114 4.17 4.62 2.68
CA VAL A 114 4.23 6.08 2.52
C VAL A 114 3.46 6.79 3.65
N ALA A 115 2.34 6.24 4.12
CA ALA A 115 1.62 6.75 5.27
C ALA A 115 2.50 6.78 6.52
N GLU A 116 3.20 5.67 6.79
CA GLU A 116 4.08 5.55 7.94
C GLU A 116 5.32 6.44 7.82
N LEU A 117 5.89 6.54 6.62
CA LEU A 117 7.00 7.44 6.35
C LEU A 117 6.60 8.91 6.59
N GLY A 118 5.47 9.35 6.02
CA GLY A 118 4.95 10.71 6.21
C GLY A 118 4.64 11.01 7.67
N ARG A 119 4.10 10.02 8.41
CA ARG A 119 3.85 10.12 9.84
C ARG A 119 5.14 10.30 10.66
N ARG A 120 6.22 9.63 10.28
CA ARG A 120 7.51 9.71 10.99
C ARG A 120 8.28 10.96 10.66
N MET A 121 8.23 11.41 9.41
CA MET A 121 9.00 12.58 8.95
C MET A 121 8.31 13.91 9.30
N PHE A 122 7.00 13.93 9.34
CA PHE A 122 6.21 15.13 9.55
C PHE A 122 5.19 14.93 10.68
N ASP A 123 3.96 14.53 10.32
CA ASP A 123 2.88 14.27 11.25
C ASP A 123 1.88 13.24 10.71
N ARG A 124 0.89 12.87 11.55
CA ARG A 124 -0.15 11.90 11.18
C ARG A 124 -1.05 12.41 10.05
N ARG A 125 -1.29 13.71 9.97
CA ARG A 125 -2.14 14.31 8.94
C ARG A 125 -1.46 14.22 7.58
N THR A 126 -0.20 14.60 7.52
CA THR A 126 0.62 14.50 6.30
C THR A 126 0.72 13.06 5.83
N GLY A 127 1.00 12.09 6.72
CA GLY A 127 1.03 10.68 6.34
C GLY A 127 -0.30 10.18 5.78
N PHE A 128 -1.43 10.58 6.37
CA PHE A 128 -2.75 10.21 5.90
C PHE A 128 -3.10 10.83 4.54
N VAL A 129 -2.85 12.12 4.37
CA VAL A 129 -3.10 12.83 3.10
C VAL A 129 -2.27 12.25 1.98
N THR A 130 -0.99 11.97 2.22
CA THR A 130 -0.11 11.37 1.22
C THR A 130 -0.58 9.96 0.83
N ALA A 131 -0.99 9.14 1.80
CA ALA A 131 -1.56 7.83 1.53
C ALA A 131 -2.85 7.91 0.71
N LEU A 132 -3.73 8.86 1.01
CA LEU A 132 -4.97 9.08 0.28
C LEU A 132 -4.70 9.51 -1.17
N LEU A 133 -3.81 10.48 -1.37
CA LEU A 133 -3.41 10.93 -2.71
C LEU A 133 -2.82 9.78 -3.53
N LEU A 134 -1.96 8.95 -2.90
CA LEU A 134 -1.38 7.79 -3.57
C LEU A 134 -2.43 6.72 -3.90
N ALA A 135 -3.40 6.50 -3.00
CA ALA A 135 -4.45 5.52 -3.20
C ALA A 135 -5.33 5.81 -4.42
N VAL A 136 -5.62 7.10 -4.68
CA VAL A 136 -6.49 7.54 -5.78
C VAL A 136 -5.71 8.07 -6.99
N SER A 137 -4.39 8.11 -6.94
CA SER A 137 -3.56 8.63 -8.03
C SER A 137 -3.69 7.75 -9.28
N PRO A 138 -4.09 8.30 -10.44
CA PRO A 138 -4.17 7.53 -11.68
C PRO A 138 -2.83 6.95 -12.11
N TYR A 139 -1.71 7.67 -11.91
CA TYR A 139 -0.36 7.18 -12.21
C TYR A 139 0.08 5.99 -11.36
N SER A 140 -0.56 5.75 -10.26
CA SER A 140 -0.26 4.65 -9.34
C SER A 140 -1.24 3.49 -9.49
N VAL A 141 -2.32 3.70 -10.24
CA VAL A 141 -3.40 2.72 -10.48
C VAL A 141 -3.25 2.07 -11.85
N TRP A 142 -2.75 2.81 -12.82
CA TRP A 142 -2.49 2.42 -14.20
C TRP A 142 -0.98 2.38 -14.42
#